data_d122eaa5cc93ce30660386ac30e75ffb
#
_entry.id   d122eaa5cc93ce30660386ac30e75ffb
#
_cell.length_a   1.000
_cell.length_b   1.000
_cell.length_c   1.000
_cell.angle_alpha   90.00
_cell.angle_beta   90.00
_cell.angle_gamma   90.00
#
_symmetry.space_group_name_H-M   'P 1'
#
loop_
_entity.id
_entity.type
_entity.pdbx_description
1 polymer ?
#
loop_
_entity_poly.entity_id
_entity_poly.type
_entity_poly.pdbx_seq_one_letter_code
_entity_poly.pdbx_strand_id
1 'polypeptide(L)' 'MTLTNLPKGTNGKVISVNGNNAISRRLMEMGVVPGVSVKVIKTAPFGDPIEIRLRGYSLAVRKSEADTIEVSFKNESDGR' A
#
# COMPACT_ATOMS: atom_id res chain seq x y z
N MET A 1 -5.44 -2.79 8.82
CA MET A 1 -3.99 -2.63 8.97
C MET A 1 -3.48 -1.61 7.97
N THR A 2 -2.36 -0.99 8.25
CA THR A 2 -1.80 -0.07 7.30
C THR A 2 -0.89 -0.81 6.32
N LEU A 3 -0.60 -0.16 5.20
CA LEU A 3 0.27 -0.75 4.19
C LEU A 3 1.64 -1.10 4.77
N THR A 4 2.11 -0.31 5.74
CA THR A 4 3.39 -0.56 6.39
C THR A 4 3.46 -1.96 6.99
N ASN A 5 2.34 -2.47 7.44
CA ASN A 5 2.29 -3.78 8.11
C ASN A 5 1.90 -4.91 7.18
N LEU A 6 1.68 -4.65 5.91
CA LEU A 6 1.33 -5.69 4.96
C LEU A 6 2.57 -6.51 4.66
N PRO A 7 2.54 -7.84 4.87
CA PRO A 7 3.72 -8.66 4.63
C PRO A 7 4.17 -8.61 3.18
N LYS A 8 5.48 -8.66 2.99
CA LYS A 8 6.06 -8.67 1.65
C LYS A 8 5.50 -9.84 0.85
N GLY A 9 5.17 -9.57 -0.40
CA GLY A 9 4.66 -10.60 -1.29
C GLY A 9 3.17 -10.88 -1.14
N THR A 10 2.51 -10.20 -0.24
CA THR A 10 1.10 -10.40 0.03
C THR A 10 0.27 -9.32 -0.64
N ASN A 11 -0.85 -9.70 -1.21
CA ASN A 11 -1.78 -8.76 -1.81
C ASN A 11 -2.71 -8.20 -0.74
N GLY A 12 -2.94 -6.89 -0.82
CA GLY A 12 -3.95 -6.24 0.01
C GLY A 12 -4.79 -5.37 -0.88
N LYS A 13 -5.89 -4.91 -0.36
CA LYS A 13 -6.76 -3.99 -1.08
C LYS A 13 -6.83 -2.68 -0.30
N VAL A 14 -6.62 -1.57 -1.00
CA VAL A 14 -6.69 -0.27 -0.34
C VAL A 14 -8.11 0.01 0.11
N ILE A 15 -8.25 0.36 1.38
CA ILE A 15 -9.54 0.72 1.94
C ILE A 15 -9.67 2.24 1.97
N SER A 16 -8.67 2.93 2.45
CA SER A 16 -8.70 4.39 2.54
C SER A 16 -7.29 4.94 2.60
N VAL A 17 -7.16 6.22 2.28
CA VAL A 17 -5.90 6.94 2.36
C VAL A 17 -6.14 8.11 3.31
N ASN A 18 -5.51 8.07 4.47
CA ASN A 18 -5.83 8.95 5.59
C ASN A 18 -4.76 9.97 5.94
N GLY A 19 -3.86 10.27 5.02
CA GLY A 19 -2.85 11.29 5.26
C GLY A 19 -3.44 12.69 5.21
N ASN A 20 -2.58 13.69 5.40
CA ASN A 20 -3.06 15.06 5.25
C ASN A 20 -3.41 15.27 3.77
N ASN A 21 -4.03 16.42 3.48
CA ASN A 21 -4.54 16.64 2.13
C ASN A 21 -3.50 16.51 1.04
N ALA A 22 -2.29 17.02 1.28
CA ALA A 22 -1.24 16.96 0.27
C ALA A 22 -0.78 15.53 0.01
N ILE A 23 -0.56 14.78 1.08
CA ILE A 23 -0.12 13.39 0.95
C ILE A 23 -1.19 12.54 0.32
N SER A 24 -2.43 12.66 0.78
CA SER A 24 -3.52 11.86 0.23
C SER A 24 -3.73 12.14 -1.24
N ARG A 25 -3.71 13.42 -1.63
CA ARG A 25 -3.90 13.78 -3.03
C ARG A 25 -2.79 13.20 -3.89
N ARG A 26 -1.54 13.31 -3.45
CA ARG A 26 -0.42 12.81 -4.22
C ARG A 26 -0.52 11.31 -4.41
N LEU A 27 -0.82 10.57 -3.34
CA LEU A 27 -0.95 9.13 -3.43
C LEU A 27 -2.08 8.73 -4.36
N MET A 28 -3.21 9.40 -4.24
CA MET A 28 -4.35 9.07 -5.09
C MET A 28 -4.09 9.41 -6.56
N GLU A 29 -3.34 10.47 -6.82
CA GLU A 29 -2.97 10.81 -8.20
C GLU A 29 -2.06 9.74 -8.79
N MET A 30 -1.33 9.03 -7.95
CA MET A 30 -0.46 7.96 -8.41
C MET A 30 -1.17 6.61 -8.47
N GLY A 31 -2.47 6.59 -8.22
CA GLY A 31 -3.26 5.37 -8.36
C GLY A 31 -3.57 4.66 -7.05
N VAL A 32 -3.12 5.19 -5.92
CA VAL A 32 -3.42 4.57 -4.62
C VAL A 32 -4.79 5.07 -4.20
N VAL A 33 -5.82 4.35 -4.63
CA VAL A 33 -7.21 4.74 -4.37
C VAL A 33 -7.95 3.57 -3.77
N PRO A 34 -9.02 3.83 -3.02
CA PRO A 34 -9.80 2.73 -2.43
C PRO A 34 -10.23 1.74 -3.50
N GLY A 35 -10.08 0.47 -3.18
CA GLY A 35 -10.47 -0.61 -4.08
C GLY A 35 -9.34 -1.17 -4.91
N VAL A 36 -8.19 -0.50 -4.99
CA VAL A 36 -7.10 -1.00 -5.81
C VAL A 36 -6.31 -2.05 -5.02
N SER A 37 -5.83 -3.06 -5.73
CA SER A 37 -4.98 -4.09 -5.11
C SER A 37 -3.54 -3.62 -5.10
N VAL A 38 -2.85 -3.86 -4.00
CA VAL A 38 -1.44 -3.51 -3.86
C VAL A 38 -0.68 -4.71 -3.32
N LYS A 39 0.58 -4.79 -3.66
CA LYS A 39 1.46 -5.82 -3.15
C LYS A 39 2.77 -5.17 -2.76
N VAL A 40 3.29 -5.49 -1.58
CA VAL A 40 4.60 -5.01 -1.16
C VAL A 40 5.64 -5.90 -1.84
N ILE A 41 6.48 -5.29 -2.67
CA ILE A 41 7.49 -6.01 -3.42
C ILE A 41 8.77 -6.16 -2.60
N LYS A 42 9.22 -5.05 -2.04
CA LYS A 42 10.40 -5.08 -1.18
C LYS A 42 10.47 -3.82 -0.36
N THR A 43 11.28 -3.87 0.68
CA THR A 43 11.47 -2.76 1.60
C THR A 43 12.96 -2.48 1.65
N ALA A 44 13.33 -1.21 1.62
CA ALA A 44 14.73 -0.84 1.75
C ALA A 44 15.27 -1.31 3.10
N PRO A 45 16.61 -1.41 3.23
CA PRO A 45 17.22 -2.00 4.42
C PRO A 45 16.73 -1.47 5.76
N PHE A 46 16.36 -0.21 5.83
CA PHE A 46 15.88 0.36 7.08
C PHE A 46 14.38 0.54 7.10
N GLY A 47 13.67 -0.13 6.19
CA GLY A 47 12.22 -0.05 6.17
C GLY A 47 11.67 1.11 5.39
N ASP A 48 12.51 1.87 4.70
CA ASP A 48 12.07 3.07 4.02
C ASP A 48 13.01 3.38 2.86
N PRO A 49 12.52 3.51 1.63
CA PRO A 49 11.13 3.44 1.23
C PRO A 49 10.63 2.00 1.06
N ILE A 50 9.34 1.89 0.83
CA ILE A 50 8.70 0.61 0.56
C ILE A 50 8.30 0.61 -0.91
N GLU A 51 8.70 -0.43 -1.63
CA GLU A 51 8.31 -0.55 -3.03
C GLU A 51 7.05 -1.40 -3.12
N ILE A 52 6.04 -0.85 -3.76
CA ILE A 52 4.76 -1.55 -3.92
C ILE A 52 4.45 -1.66 -5.39
N ARG A 53 3.62 -2.63 -5.74
CA ARG A 53 3.14 -2.82 -7.10
C ARG A 53 1.64 -2.65 -7.12
N LEU A 54 1.15 -1.90 -8.08
CA LEU A 54 -0.29 -1.71 -8.26
C LEU A 54 -0.54 -1.44 -9.73
N ARG A 55 -1.62 -2.01 -10.25
CA ARG A 55 -2.06 -1.79 -11.62
C ARG A 55 -0.97 -1.97 -12.66
N GLY A 56 -0.08 -2.91 -12.39
CA GLY A 56 0.94 -3.25 -13.39
C GLY A 56 2.19 -2.39 -13.36
N TYR A 57 2.34 -1.51 -12.38
CA TYR A 57 3.56 -0.75 -12.26
C TYR A 57 3.99 -0.68 -10.79
N SER A 58 5.24 -0.30 -10.58
CA SER A 58 5.80 -0.21 -9.25
C SER A 58 5.91 1.23 -8.81
N LEU A 59 5.77 1.44 -7.51
CA LEU A 59 5.82 2.76 -6.93
C LEU A 59 6.56 2.65 -5.60
N ALA A 60 7.46 3.59 -5.34
CA ALA A 60 8.14 3.66 -4.06
C ALA A 60 7.43 4.69 -3.19
N VAL A 61 7.03 4.28 -2.00
CA VAL A 61 6.37 5.19 -1.06
C VAL A 61 7.19 5.24 0.21
N ARG A 62 7.16 6.37 0.87
CA ARG A 62 7.84 6.51 2.15
C ARG A 62 7.05 5.76 3.21
N LYS A 63 7.77 5.28 4.23
CA LYS A 63 7.09 4.60 5.33
C LYS A 63 6.02 5.48 5.94
N SER A 64 6.30 6.78 6.09
CA SER A 64 5.32 7.70 6.65
C SER A 64 4.06 7.80 5.78
N GLU A 65 4.21 7.65 4.47
CA GLU A 65 3.07 7.65 3.57
C GLU A 65 2.32 6.32 3.66
N ALA A 66 3.06 5.22 3.73
CA ALA A 66 2.44 3.91 3.85
C ALA A 66 1.63 3.79 5.14
N ASP A 67 2.06 4.48 6.18
CA ASP A 67 1.35 4.48 7.46
C ASP A 67 -0.05 5.10 7.34
N THR A 68 -0.30 5.88 6.31
CA THR A 68 -1.60 6.53 6.13
C THR A 68 -2.54 5.72 5.24
N ILE A 69 -2.06 4.63 4.65
CA ILE A 69 -2.86 3.84 3.71
C ILE A 69 -3.40 2.63 4.45
N GLU A 70 -4.72 2.60 4.59
CA GLU A 70 -5.37 1.46 5.24
C GLU A 70 -5.66 0.41 4.20
N VAL A 71 -5.28 -0.83 4.48
CA VAL A 71 -5.50 -1.94 3.55
C VAL A 71 -6.16 -3.09 4.25
N SER A 72 -6.86 -3.90 3.48
CA SER A 72 -7.39 -5.16 3.99
C SER A 72 -6.45 -6.25 3.52
N PHE A 73 -6.18 -7.20 4.39
CA PHE A 73 -5.34 -8.33 4.08
C PHE A 73 -6.24 -9.50 3.73
N LYS A 74 -6.20 -9.90 2.46
CA LYS A 74 -7.04 -11.01 2.05
C LYS A 74 -6.25 -12.29 2.16
N ASN A 75 -6.72 -13.17 2.99
CA ASN A 75 -6.10 -14.45 3.18
C ASN A 75 -6.60 -15.41 2.11
N GLU A 76 -5.68 -16.08 1.45
CA GLU A 76 -6.04 -17.03 0.41
C GLU A 76 -7.02 -18.06 0.89
N SER A 77 -6.89 -18.48 2.12
CA SER A 77 -7.75 -19.53 2.62
C SER A 77 -9.18 -19.09 2.76
N ASP A 78 -9.43 -17.80 2.67
CA ASP A 78 -10.78 -17.32 2.75
C ASP A 78 -11.50 -17.49 1.47
N GLY A 79 -10.82 -17.81 0.53
CA GLY A 79 -11.46 -17.93 -0.72
C GLY A 79 -12.52 -18.92 -0.63
N ARG A 80 -12.71 -18.97 -0.16
CA ARG A 80 -13.56 -19.76 -0.30
C ARG A 80 -14.19 -19.48 -0.80
#